data_d86d391e201ce676ee3a4d7564fb3810
#
_entry.id   d86d391e201ce676ee3a4d7564fb3810
#
_cell.length_a   1.000
_cell.length_b   1.000
_cell.length_c   1.000
_cell.angle_alpha   90.00
_cell.angle_beta   90.00
_cell.angle_gamma   90.00
#
_symmetry.space_group_name_H-M   'P 1'
#
loop_
_entity.id
_entity.type
_entity.pdbx_description
1 polymer ?
#
loop_
_entity_poly.entity_id
_entity_poly.type
_entity_poly.pdbx_seq_one_letter_code
_entity_poly.pdbx_strand_id
1 'polypeptide(L)'
;MRILIVDDEPRHLRGMVNLIGRLRPEDQVVVAKDGLSAMELVKAHGPEAILTDIRMPGMDGLEFLERLKVDGIKTRVVMVSAYNLFEYAQKAVRHGAFDYLLKPVEIEKIVDVLSRIDLQLTAEQQQYREEEELQHRLKLASSAYLSRLILSWLNGSAAPEELEELNRYEWLRESGVAVYSELQHRQDSGEQQDSREQQDSSSFARSLEQAWSEWGEAITVPLSGMMEDGVQAAVTLITLEELTKCKREEARYIAQSLEAEWAHAGQLVHGIGPQSHSLLTEAPRSYLAARTANSYNFYDFRQGLLFADELIVTPGTGTTDWGRLYDALKMDDAALVQEVCAETVYQLADAGQASPMLLKEQASLMLLQIRSDHQDILDKKTGQMLTDTATMLIRSCRSYQELMTKLNHALREAHLALSLSRQDQGEVVIAECLGWIQGHTKENLTLERAAEHFHFNPSYFSTLIKSRTGKTFSEHVTAVRMKRAKELLAAERFRVYEISLECGFQDTKYFCRVFKKYHGMSPKAYKHVLSQRKREA
;
A
#
# COMPACT_ATOMS: atom_id res chain seq x y z
N MET A 1 -48.96 -3.75 22.97
CA MET A 1 -49.32 -5.07 22.35
C MET A 1 -50.63 -4.99 21.56
N ARG A 2 -50.95 -6.00 20.76
CA ARG A 2 -52.25 -6.13 20.09
C ARG A 2 -53.11 -7.11 20.87
N ILE A 3 -54.29 -6.64 21.28
CA ILE A 3 -55.23 -7.37 22.11
C ILE A 3 -56.49 -7.63 21.31
N LEU A 4 -56.85 -8.91 21.14
CA LEU A 4 -58.14 -9.28 20.56
C LEU A 4 -59.13 -9.57 21.67
N ILE A 5 -60.31 -8.93 21.62
CA ILE A 5 -61.43 -9.17 22.54
C ILE A 5 -62.52 -9.89 21.77
N VAL A 6 -62.96 -11.03 22.28
CA VAL A 6 -63.99 -11.88 21.65
C VAL A 6 -65.16 -12.05 22.65
N ASP A 7 -66.30 -11.55 22.28
CA ASP A 7 -67.54 -11.67 23.08
C ASP A 7 -68.76 -11.47 22.16
N ASP A 8 -69.80 -12.28 22.30
CA ASP A 8 -70.99 -12.18 21.46
C ASP A 8 -71.95 -11.05 21.91
N GLU A 9 -71.74 -10.48 23.09
CA GLU A 9 -72.50 -9.33 23.55
C GLU A 9 -71.85 -7.99 23.20
N PRO A 10 -72.51 -7.14 22.37
CA PRO A 10 -71.93 -5.85 21.96
C PRO A 10 -71.68 -4.86 23.10
N ARG A 11 -72.41 -5.02 24.21
CA ARG A 11 -72.24 -4.19 25.45
C ARG A 11 -70.94 -4.56 26.15
N HIS A 12 -70.63 -5.86 26.27
CA HIS A 12 -69.42 -6.36 26.88
C HIS A 12 -68.21 -5.94 26.06
N LEU A 13 -68.25 -6.13 24.74
CA LEU A 13 -67.18 -5.66 23.83
C LEU A 13 -66.86 -4.19 24.03
N ARG A 14 -67.89 -3.31 23.98
CA ARG A 14 -67.70 -1.88 24.19
C ARG A 14 -67.15 -1.54 25.58
N GLY A 15 -67.60 -2.23 26.57
CA GLY A 15 -67.15 -2.05 27.96
C GLY A 15 -65.68 -2.39 28.13
N MET A 16 -65.27 -3.54 27.59
CA MET A 16 -63.87 -4.01 27.61
C MET A 16 -62.93 -3.12 26.76
N VAL A 17 -63.34 -2.74 25.55
CA VAL A 17 -62.55 -1.82 24.70
C VAL A 17 -62.29 -0.49 25.40
N ASN A 18 -63.35 0.11 25.99
CA ASN A 18 -63.22 1.36 26.73
C ASN A 18 -62.34 1.21 28.00
N LEU A 19 -62.45 0.08 28.69
CA LEU A 19 -61.64 -0.21 29.86
C LEU A 19 -60.15 -0.34 29.49
N ILE A 20 -59.83 -1.20 28.52
CA ILE A 20 -58.44 -1.41 28.09
C ILE A 20 -57.88 -0.12 27.48
N GLY A 21 -58.64 0.60 26.64
CA GLY A 21 -58.15 1.86 26.04
C GLY A 21 -57.87 2.98 27.05
N ARG A 22 -58.54 2.94 28.27
CA ARG A 22 -58.20 3.87 29.37
C ARG A 22 -57.00 3.43 30.18
N LEU A 23 -56.85 2.13 30.43
CA LEU A 23 -55.78 1.57 31.24
C LEU A 23 -54.45 1.44 30.46
N ARG A 24 -54.58 1.20 29.17
CA ARG A 24 -53.44 0.89 28.28
C ARG A 24 -53.61 1.58 26.91
N PRO A 25 -53.50 2.90 26.83
CA PRO A 25 -53.72 3.68 25.59
C PRO A 25 -52.75 3.35 24.47
N GLU A 26 -51.62 2.76 24.78
CA GLU A 26 -50.58 2.34 23.79
C GLU A 26 -50.94 1.02 23.09
N ASP A 27 -51.90 0.23 23.64
CA ASP A 27 -52.23 -1.08 23.09
C ASP A 27 -53.30 -0.96 22.01
N GLN A 28 -53.14 -1.76 20.94
CA GLN A 28 -54.11 -1.84 19.85
C GLN A 28 -55.17 -2.89 20.17
N VAL A 29 -56.42 -2.47 20.27
CA VAL A 29 -57.54 -3.36 20.58
C VAL A 29 -58.31 -3.67 19.31
N VAL A 30 -58.48 -4.95 19.00
CA VAL A 30 -59.30 -5.47 17.90
C VAL A 30 -60.45 -6.28 18.54
N VAL A 31 -61.62 -6.32 17.91
CA VAL A 31 -62.79 -6.99 18.43
C VAL A 31 -63.35 -8.03 17.46
N ALA A 32 -63.82 -9.13 17.99
CA ALA A 32 -64.57 -10.16 17.27
C ALA A 32 -65.89 -10.49 18.04
N LYS A 33 -66.91 -10.85 17.31
CA LYS A 33 -68.23 -11.16 17.89
C LYS A 33 -68.50 -12.66 18.13
N ASP A 34 -67.60 -13.52 17.59
CA ASP A 34 -67.70 -14.96 17.68
C ASP A 34 -66.31 -15.61 17.44
N GLY A 35 -66.18 -16.91 17.76
CA GLY A 35 -64.92 -17.62 17.58
C GLY A 35 -64.45 -17.74 16.13
N LEU A 36 -65.36 -17.76 15.14
CA LEU A 36 -64.98 -17.86 13.72
C LEU A 36 -64.34 -16.55 13.24
N SER A 37 -64.99 -15.42 13.50
CA SER A 37 -64.42 -14.11 13.17
C SER A 37 -63.11 -13.83 13.94
N ALA A 38 -63.01 -14.35 15.17
CA ALA A 38 -61.77 -14.28 15.96
C ALA A 38 -60.61 -15.03 15.25
N MET A 39 -60.86 -16.23 14.74
CA MET A 39 -59.84 -17.00 13.98
C MET A 39 -59.33 -16.26 12.74
N GLU A 40 -60.23 -15.61 12.01
CA GLU A 40 -59.82 -14.80 10.84
C GLU A 40 -58.92 -13.62 11.24
N LEU A 41 -59.30 -12.92 12.34
CA LEU A 41 -58.52 -11.79 12.84
C LEU A 41 -57.17 -12.23 13.44
N VAL A 42 -57.11 -13.38 14.08
CA VAL A 42 -55.83 -13.95 14.57
C VAL A 42 -54.88 -14.23 13.43
N LYS A 43 -55.38 -14.81 12.34
CA LYS A 43 -54.55 -15.08 11.12
C LYS A 43 -54.11 -13.80 10.40
N ALA A 44 -54.99 -12.78 10.40
CA ALA A 44 -54.71 -11.52 9.70
C ALA A 44 -53.79 -10.58 10.53
N HIS A 45 -53.93 -10.53 11.81
CA HIS A 45 -53.28 -9.51 12.66
C HIS A 45 -52.29 -10.04 13.69
N GLY A 46 -52.30 -11.37 14.00
CA GLY A 46 -51.41 -12.01 14.98
C GLY A 46 -51.42 -11.30 16.35
N PRO A 47 -52.56 -11.27 17.08
CA PRO A 47 -52.62 -10.61 18.39
C PRO A 47 -51.73 -11.33 19.40
N GLU A 48 -51.05 -10.57 20.25
CA GLU A 48 -50.20 -11.12 21.33
C GLU A 48 -51.05 -11.63 22.53
N ALA A 49 -52.20 -11.02 22.75
CA ALA A 49 -53.16 -11.42 23.81
C ALA A 49 -54.56 -11.51 23.25
N ILE A 50 -55.32 -12.48 23.74
CA ILE A 50 -56.74 -12.66 23.42
C ILE A 50 -57.53 -12.76 24.73
N LEU A 51 -58.58 -11.94 24.85
CA LEU A 51 -59.56 -12.01 25.91
C LEU A 51 -60.85 -12.55 25.31
N THR A 52 -61.26 -13.77 25.62
CA THR A 52 -62.44 -14.40 25.00
C THR A 52 -63.48 -14.84 26.02
N ASP A 53 -64.74 -14.57 25.70
CA ASP A 53 -65.82 -15.24 26.45
C ASP A 53 -65.80 -16.76 26.22
N ILE A 54 -66.29 -17.53 27.17
CA ILE A 54 -66.36 -18.98 27.03
C ILE A 54 -67.58 -19.35 26.20
N ARG A 55 -68.73 -18.76 26.44
CA ARG A 55 -69.94 -19.11 25.71
C ARG A 55 -70.26 -18.15 24.59
N MET A 56 -70.13 -18.61 23.41
CA MET A 56 -70.44 -17.83 22.21
C MET A 56 -71.13 -18.73 21.16
N PRO A 57 -72.04 -18.17 20.34
CA PRO A 57 -72.70 -18.92 19.28
C PRO A 57 -71.72 -19.47 18.24
N GLY A 58 -71.94 -20.67 17.80
CA GLY A 58 -71.14 -21.33 16.76
C GLY A 58 -69.88 -21.98 17.31
N MET A 59 -68.79 -21.23 17.47
CA MET A 59 -67.54 -21.73 18.08
C MET A 59 -67.40 -21.09 19.48
N ASP A 60 -67.40 -21.91 20.51
CA ASP A 60 -67.22 -21.42 21.87
C ASP A 60 -65.74 -21.08 22.18
N GLY A 61 -65.48 -20.39 23.31
CA GLY A 61 -64.13 -19.96 23.66
C GLY A 61 -63.15 -21.11 23.93
N LEU A 62 -63.65 -22.28 24.38
CA LEU A 62 -62.80 -23.43 24.61
C LEU A 62 -62.45 -24.13 23.27
N GLU A 63 -63.42 -24.27 22.38
CA GLU A 63 -63.20 -24.77 21.02
C GLU A 63 -62.25 -23.84 20.25
N PHE A 64 -62.37 -22.51 20.41
CA PHE A 64 -61.48 -21.52 19.85
C PHE A 64 -60.05 -21.69 20.38
N LEU A 65 -59.85 -21.88 21.67
CA LEU A 65 -58.54 -22.12 22.28
C LEU A 65 -57.90 -23.42 21.75
N GLU A 66 -58.69 -24.50 21.63
CA GLU A 66 -58.22 -25.77 21.06
C GLU A 66 -57.77 -25.59 19.61
N ARG A 67 -58.55 -24.85 18.82
CA ARG A 67 -58.24 -24.58 17.42
C ARG A 67 -56.95 -23.78 17.26
N LEU A 68 -56.73 -22.76 18.07
CA LEU A 68 -55.46 -22.02 18.07
C LEU A 68 -54.27 -22.93 18.36
N LYS A 69 -54.40 -23.85 19.26
CA LYS A 69 -53.38 -24.83 19.62
C LYS A 69 -53.09 -25.80 18.47
N VAL A 70 -54.15 -26.32 17.82
CA VAL A 70 -54.02 -27.22 16.65
C VAL A 70 -53.35 -26.50 15.48
N ASP A 71 -53.71 -25.23 15.24
CA ASP A 71 -53.11 -24.42 14.17
C ASP A 71 -51.68 -23.92 14.52
N GLY A 72 -51.13 -24.27 15.70
CA GLY A 72 -49.78 -23.88 16.15
C GLY A 72 -49.60 -22.41 16.48
N ILE A 73 -50.70 -21.69 16.72
CA ILE A 73 -50.69 -20.24 16.99
C ILE A 73 -50.33 -19.99 18.45
N LYS A 74 -49.18 -19.35 18.67
CA LYS A 74 -48.66 -19.03 19.99
C LYS A 74 -49.14 -17.63 20.43
N THR A 75 -50.38 -17.55 20.95
CA THR A 75 -50.92 -16.32 21.53
C THR A 75 -51.38 -16.61 22.98
N ARG A 76 -51.44 -15.59 23.83
CA ARG A 76 -51.86 -15.73 25.24
C ARG A 76 -53.37 -15.53 25.29
N VAL A 77 -54.08 -16.60 25.60
CA VAL A 77 -55.55 -16.57 25.67
C VAL A 77 -56.01 -16.52 27.12
N VAL A 78 -56.75 -15.48 27.42
CA VAL A 78 -57.41 -15.28 28.75
C VAL A 78 -58.90 -15.52 28.58
N MET A 79 -59.43 -16.46 29.36
CA MET A 79 -60.86 -16.74 29.37
C MET A 79 -61.58 -15.76 30.26
N VAL A 80 -62.72 -15.22 29.80
CA VAL A 80 -63.59 -14.30 30.58
C VAL A 80 -64.95 -14.95 30.64
N SER A 81 -65.49 -15.21 31.84
CA SER A 81 -66.72 -15.97 32.02
C SER A 81 -67.68 -15.40 33.12
N ALA A 82 -68.96 -15.48 32.84
CA ALA A 82 -70.00 -15.17 33.86
C ALA A 82 -70.25 -16.33 34.85
N TYR A 83 -69.66 -17.49 34.58
CA TYR A 83 -69.93 -18.70 35.37
C TYR A 83 -68.75 -19.06 36.28
N ASN A 84 -69.01 -19.14 37.60
CA ASN A 84 -68.03 -19.61 38.58
C ASN A 84 -68.05 -21.16 38.65
N LEU A 85 -68.01 -21.85 37.53
CA LEU A 85 -67.97 -23.30 37.49
C LEU A 85 -66.51 -23.77 37.38
N PHE A 86 -66.04 -24.44 38.40
CA PHE A 86 -64.70 -24.99 38.51
C PHE A 86 -64.31 -25.84 37.28
N GLU A 87 -65.28 -26.51 36.67
CA GLU A 87 -65.06 -27.32 35.46
C GLU A 87 -64.58 -26.54 34.24
N TYR A 88 -65.08 -25.31 34.01
CA TYR A 88 -64.60 -24.46 32.87
C TYR A 88 -63.22 -23.92 33.09
N ALA A 89 -62.88 -23.51 34.28
CA ALA A 89 -61.54 -23.07 34.62
C ALA A 89 -60.53 -24.22 34.50
N GLN A 90 -60.89 -25.44 34.94
CA GLN A 90 -60.06 -26.63 34.81
C GLN A 90 -59.85 -27.01 33.35
N LYS A 91 -60.90 -26.93 32.53
CA LYS A 91 -60.79 -27.17 31.08
C LYS A 91 -59.91 -26.13 30.41
N ALA A 92 -60.11 -24.84 30.68
CA ALA A 92 -59.30 -23.76 30.12
C ALA A 92 -57.80 -23.96 30.41
N VAL A 93 -57.45 -24.27 31.64
CA VAL A 93 -56.05 -24.56 32.03
C VAL A 93 -55.49 -25.78 31.30
N ARG A 94 -56.28 -26.89 31.18
CA ARG A 94 -55.83 -28.10 30.41
C ARG A 94 -55.57 -27.81 28.95
N HIS A 95 -56.37 -26.92 28.34
CA HIS A 95 -56.19 -26.52 26.94
C HIS A 95 -55.09 -25.43 26.74
N GLY A 96 -54.52 -24.94 27.83
CA GLY A 96 -53.38 -23.99 27.78
C GLY A 96 -53.80 -22.51 27.77
N ALA A 97 -54.98 -22.19 28.36
CA ALA A 97 -55.32 -20.80 28.63
C ALA A 97 -54.26 -20.17 29.53
N PHE A 98 -53.91 -18.91 29.28
CA PHE A 98 -52.97 -18.14 30.08
C PHE A 98 -53.54 -17.80 31.45
N ASP A 99 -54.85 -17.42 31.48
CA ASP A 99 -55.56 -17.12 32.72
C ASP A 99 -57.08 -17.23 32.53
N TYR A 100 -57.82 -17.10 33.64
CA TYR A 100 -59.29 -17.18 33.72
C TYR A 100 -59.87 -16.06 34.61
N LEU A 101 -60.71 -15.19 34.02
CA LEU A 101 -61.33 -14.06 34.71
C LEU A 101 -62.83 -14.23 34.83
N LEU A 102 -63.42 -13.87 36.01
CA LEU A 102 -64.87 -13.90 36.27
C LEU A 102 -65.50 -12.55 35.93
N LYS A 103 -66.66 -12.55 35.27
CA LYS A 103 -67.52 -11.38 35.11
C LYS A 103 -68.36 -11.13 36.39
N PRO A 104 -68.49 -9.86 36.86
CA PRO A 104 -67.94 -8.66 36.33
C PRO A 104 -66.44 -8.59 36.54
N VAL A 105 -65.67 -8.23 35.48
CA VAL A 105 -64.24 -8.27 35.54
C VAL A 105 -63.72 -7.08 36.35
N GLU A 106 -62.95 -7.37 37.40
CA GLU A 106 -62.30 -6.37 38.24
C GLU A 106 -61.14 -5.73 37.48
N ILE A 107 -60.99 -4.39 37.51
CA ILE A 107 -59.97 -3.63 36.82
C ILE A 107 -58.60 -4.13 37.22
N GLU A 108 -58.34 -4.36 38.48
CA GLU A 108 -57.04 -4.81 39.00
C GLU A 108 -56.59 -6.14 38.39
N LYS A 109 -57.56 -7.07 38.21
CA LYS A 109 -57.29 -8.40 37.62
C LYS A 109 -56.94 -8.32 36.15
N ILE A 110 -57.56 -7.42 35.35
CA ILE A 110 -57.19 -7.20 33.94
C ILE A 110 -55.78 -6.62 33.85
N VAL A 111 -55.47 -5.61 34.67
CA VAL A 111 -54.15 -4.99 34.71
C VAL A 111 -53.07 -6.01 35.07
N ASP A 112 -53.34 -6.83 36.10
CA ASP A 112 -52.39 -7.88 36.50
C ASP A 112 -52.12 -8.88 35.39
N VAL A 113 -53.18 -9.43 34.78
CA VAL A 113 -53.04 -10.43 33.69
C VAL A 113 -52.32 -9.87 32.47
N LEU A 114 -52.69 -8.65 32.01
CA LEU A 114 -52.04 -8.04 30.89
C LEU A 114 -50.57 -7.68 31.19
N SER A 115 -50.25 -7.27 32.41
CA SER A 115 -48.89 -7.00 32.85
C SER A 115 -48.02 -8.28 32.87
N ARG A 116 -48.58 -9.41 33.31
CA ARG A 116 -47.91 -10.72 33.27
C ARG A 116 -47.66 -11.18 31.84
N ILE A 117 -48.61 -10.92 30.92
CA ILE A 117 -48.43 -11.20 29.50
C ILE A 117 -47.28 -10.35 28.95
N ASP A 118 -47.23 -9.04 29.23
CA ASP A 118 -46.13 -8.15 28.77
C ASP A 118 -44.76 -8.61 29.27
N LEU A 119 -44.68 -8.95 30.57
CA LEU A 119 -43.43 -9.42 31.17
C LEU A 119 -42.92 -10.70 30.45
N GLN A 120 -43.86 -11.63 30.21
CA GLN A 120 -43.49 -12.87 29.50
C GLN A 120 -43.07 -12.61 28.06
N LEU A 121 -43.79 -11.78 27.31
CA LEU A 121 -43.44 -11.42 25.93
C LEU A 121 -42.10 -10.71 25.86
N THR A 122 -41.84 -9.79 26.80
CA THR A 122 -40.57 -9.07 26.87
C THR A 122 -39.39 -10.02 27.16
N ALA A 123 -39.60 -10.96 28.13
CA ALA A 123 -38.58 -11.95 28.47
C ALA A 123 -38.27 -12.89 27.30
N GLU A 124 -39.28 -13.36 26.56
CA GLU A 124 -39.13 -14.21 25.38
C GLU A 124 -38.38 -13.47 24.23
N GLN A 125 -38.72 -12.20 24.01
CA GLN A 125 -38.02 -11.36 23.00
C GLN A 125 -36.58 -11.12 23.40
N GLN A 126 -36.28 -10.92 24.67
CA GLN A 126 -34.93 -10.71 25.15
C GLN A 126 -34.06 -11.98 24.98
N GLN A 127 -34.61 -13.12 25.40
CA GLN A 127 -33.94 -14.41 25.24
C GLN A 127 -33.62 -14.71 23.76
N TYR A 128 -34.55 -14.44 22.85
CA TYR A 128 -34.36 -14.63 21.43
C TYR A 128 -33.22 -13.73 20.87
N ARG A 129 -33.18 -12.48 21.28
CA ARG A 129 -32.11 -11.55 20.92
C ARG A 129 -30.75 -11.99 21.45
N GLU A 130 -30.69 -12.43 22.69
CA GLU A 130 -29.46 -12.93 23.31
C GLU A 130 -28.93 -14.18 22.59
N GLU A 131 -29.83 -15.08 22.20
CA GLU A 131 -29.47 -16.28 21.44
C GLU A 131 -28.95 -15.94 20.02
N GLU A 132 -29.61 -15.03 19.31
CA GLU A 132 -29.13 -14.53 17.99
C GLU A 132 -27.76 -13.84 18.10
N GLU A 133 -27.57 -13.00 19.11
CA GLU A 133 -26.31 -12.31 19.35
C GLU A 133 -25.19 -13.30 19.68
N LEU A 134 -25.47 -14.29 20.51
CA LEU A 134 -24.51 -15.35 20.84
C LEU A 134 -24.12 -16.16 19.60
N GLN A 135 -25.09 -16.58 18.79
CA GLN A 135 -24.83 -17.29 17.53
C GLN A 135 -23.99 -16.45 16.56
N HIS A 136 -24.30 -15.16 16.44
CA HIS A 136 -23.54 -14.25 15.63
C HIS A 136 -22.09 -14.10 16.13
N ARG A 137 -21.88 -13.93 17.42
CA ARG A 137 -20.53 -13.87 18.03
C ARG A 137 -19.75 -15.17 17.83
N LEU A 138 -20.37 -16.31 17.99
CA LEU A 138 -19.74 -17.62 17.74
C LEU A 138 -19.32 -17.78 16.27
N LYS A 139 -20.18 -17.37 15.35
CA LYS A 139 -19.86 -17.41 13.90
C LYS A 139 -18.65 -16.50 13.56
N LEU A 140 -18.60 -15.27 14.10
CA LEU A 140 -17.46 -14.37 13.89
C LEU A 140 -16.17 -14.92 14.50
N ALA A 141 -16.24 -15.45 15.72
CA ALA A 141 -15.08 -16.05 16.38
C ALA A 141 -14.56 -17.28 15.62
N SER A 142 -15.44 -18.15 15.13
CA SER A 142 -15.09 -19.32 14.32
C SER A 142 -14.44 -18.92 13.00
N SER A 143 -14.98 -17.91 12.31
CA SER A 143 -14.40 -17.39 11.06
C SER A 143 -13.00 -16.78 11.28
N ALA A 144 -12.84 -15.96 12.32
CA ALA A 144 -11.54 -15.36 12.66
C ALA A 144 -10.50 -16.42 13.04
N TYR A 145 -10.93 -17.44 13.77
CA TYR A 145 -10.08 -18.57 14.15
C TYR A 145 -9.62 -19.37 12.92
N LEU A 146 -10.54 -19.72 12.02
CA LEU A 146 -10.21 -20.41 10.76
C LEU A 146 -9.26 -19.58 9.89
N SER A 147 -9.49 -18.29 9.77
CA SER A 147 -8.59 -17.38 9.04
C SER A 147 -7.19 -17.40 9.63
N ARG A 148 -7.07 -17.37 10.96
CA ARG A 148 -5.77 -17.47 11.64
C ARG A 148 -5.08 -18.79 11.37
N LEU A 149 -5.81 -19.92 11.42
CA LEU A 149 -5.29 -21.26 11.12
C LEU A 149 -4.76 -21.34 9.69
N ILE A 150 -5.54 -20.87 8.72
CA ILE A 150 -5.16 -20.88 7.30
C ILE A 150 -3.89 -20.04 7.10
N LEU A 151 -3.81 -18.85 7.71
CA LEU A 151 -2.63 -17.98 7.57
C LEU A 151 -1.37 -18.58 8.21
N SER A 152 -1.47 -19.17 9.41
CA SER A 152 -0.32 -19.83 10.04
C SER A 152 0.19 -21.00 9.21
N TRP A 153 -0.73 -21.76 8.63
CA TRP A 153 -0.40 -22.89 7.75
C TRP A 153 0.22 -22.44 6.42
N LEU A 154 -0.38 -21.47 5.72
CA LEU A 154 0.15 -20.94 4.45
C LEU A 154 1.55 -20.35 4.60
N ASN A 155 1.85 -19.76 5.76
CA ASN A 155 3.16 -19.20 6.08
C ASN A 155 4.16 -20.24 6.65
N GLY A 156 3.76 -21.51 6.81
CA GLY A 156 4.60 -22.58 7.33
C GLY A 156 4.88 -22.48 8.84
N SER A 157 4.08 -21.72 9.60
CA SER A 157 4.21 -21.50 11.04
C SER A 157 3.19 -22.27 11.87
N ALA A 158 2.33 -23.08 11.23
CA ALA A 158 1.29 -23.85 11.91
C ALA A 158 1.88 -24.92 12.82
N ALA A 159 1.34 -25.02 14.05
CA ALA A 159 1.67 -26.09 14.98
C ALA A 159 1.07 -27.45 14.51
N PRO A 160 1.61 -28.59 14.95
CA PRO A 160 1.09 -29.91 14.56
C PRO A 160 -0.42 -30.08 14.87
N GLU A 161 -0.87 -29.57 16.00
CA GLU A 161 -2.29 -29.62 16.40
C GLU A 161 -3.18 -28.79 15.45
N GLU A 162 -2.68 -27.64 14.99
CA GLU A 162 -3.36 -26.78 14.01
C GLU A 162 -3.50 -27.48 12.64
N LEU A 163 -2.48 -28.24 12.23
CA LEU A 163 -2.53 -29.05 11.01
C LEU A 163 -3.52 -30.21 11.12
N GLU A 164 -3.60 -30.88 12.30
CA GLU A 164 -4.62 -31.90 12.55
C GLU A 164 -6.05 -31.32 12.49
N GLU A 165 -6.22 -30.09 12.96
CA GLU A 165 -7.51 -29.41 12.88
C GLU A 165 -7.88 -29.07 11.44
N LEU A 166 -6.95 -28.50 10.64
CA LEU A 166 -7.15 -28.24 9.21
C LEU A 166 -7.50 -29.52 8.43
N ASN A 167 -6.95 -30.67 8.82
CA ASN A 167 -7.26 -31.95 8.18
C ASN A 167 -8.71 -32.42 8.38
N ARG A 168 -9.50 -31.78 9.27
CA ARG A 168 -10.94 -32.05 9.44
C ARG A 168 -11.80 -31.42 8.36
N TYR A 169 -11.26 -30.43 7.62
CA TYR A 169 -11.98 -29.77 6.54
C TYR A 169 -11.82 -30.57 5.26
N GLU A 170 -12.89 -31.25 4.82
CA GLU A 170 -12.88 -32.14 3.66
C GLU A 170 -12.48 -31.40 2.38
N TRP A 171 -12.97 -30.21 2.14
CA TRP A 171 -12.67 -29.39 0.97
C TRP A 171 -11.17 -29.09 0.80
N LEU A 172 -10.36 -29.06 1.87
CA LEU A 172 -8.90 -28.89 1.76
C LEU A 172 -8.20 -30.10 1.13
N ARG A 173 -8.85 -31.28 1.11
CA ARG A 173 -8.29 -32.48 0.47
C ARG A 173 -8.51 -32.47 -1.03
N GLU A 174 -9.40 -31.63 -1.51
CA GLU A 174 -9.69 -31.49 -2.93
C GLU A 174 -8.56 -30.78 -3.68
N SER A 175 -8.55 -30.96 -5.01
CA SER A 175 -7.67 -30.22 -5.89
C SER A 175 -8.10 -28.74 -5.97
N GLY A 176 -7.16 -27.85 -6.20
CA GLY A 176 -7.48 -26.43 -6.24
C GLY A 176 -6.29 -25.53 -6.48
N VAL A 177 -6.52 -24.24 -6.32
CA VAL A 177 -5.51 -23.19 -6.50
C VAL A 177 -5.58 -22.16 -5.38
N ALA A 178 -4.47 -21.44 -5.17
CA ALA A 178 -4.47 -20.23 -4.35
C ALA A 178 -4.44 -18.99 -5.26
N VAL A 179 -5.28 -18.02 -4.95
CA VAL A 179 -5.29 -16.70 -5.58
C VAL A 179 -4.84 -15.67 -4.55
N TYR A 180 -3.80 -14.92 -4.86
CA TYR A 180 -3.36 -13.78 -4.08
C TYR A 180 -3.88 -12.50 -4.74
N SER A 181 -4.63 -11.69 -3.99
CA SER A 181 -5.21 -10.44 -4.47
C SER A 181 -4.69 -9.28 -3.66
N GLU A 182 -4.29 -8.19 -4.34
CA GLU A 182 -3.71 -7.00 -3.73
C GLU A 182 -4.37 -5.75 -4.30
N LEU A 183 -4.95 -4.93 -3.41
CA LEU A 183 -5.51 -3.62 -3.72
C LEU A 183 -4.54 -2.53 -3.25
N GLN A 184 -3.99 -1.79 -4.19
CA GLN A 184 -3.11 -0.65 -3.95
C GLN A 184 -3.93 0.63 -3.97
N HIS A 185 -4.22 1.19 -2.79
CA HIS A 185 -5.02 2.40 -2.68
C HIS A 185 -4.33 3.60 -3.32
N ARG A 186 -5.11 4.49 -3.93
CA ARG A 186 -4.62 5.80 -4.36
C ARG A 186 -4.27 6.63 -3.13
N GLN A 187 -3.08 7.20 -3.12
CA GLN A 187 -2.67 8.14 -2.08
C GLN A 187 -3.44 9.46 -2.27
N ASP A 188 -4.63 9.56 -1.68
CA ASP A 188 -5.28 10.86 -1.48
C ASP A 188 -4.80 11.45 -0.15
N SER A 189 -4.21 12.62 -0.22
CA SER A 189 -3.72 13.40 0.90
C SER A 189 -4.88 13.94 1.73
N GLY A 190 -5.28 13.24 2.80
CA GLY A 190 -6.34 13.72 3.68
C GLY A 190 -6.59 12.84 4.91
N GLU A 191 -6.32 13.42 6.06
CA GLU A 191 -6.52 12.91 7.43
C GLU A 191 -7.93 12.33 7.66
N GLN A 192 -8.06 11.01 7.79
CA GLN A 192 -9.12 10.28 8.55
C GLN A 192 -9.05 8.76 8.26
N GLN A 193 -7.93 8.12 8.53
CA GLN A 193 -7.62 6.76 8.06
C GLN A 193 -8.09 5.61 8.97
N ASP A 194 -7.99 5.73 10.30
CA ASP A 194 -8.06 4.55 11.19
C ASP A 194 -9.41 3.82 11.34
N SER A 195 -10.55 4.48 11.12
CA SER A 195 -11.87 3.84 11.32
C SER A 195 -12.51 3.32 10.02
N ARG A 196 -12.07 3.79 8.86
CA ARG A 196 -12.52 3.29 7.54
C ARG A 196 -11.79 2.01 7.14
N GLU A 197 -10.51 1.86 7.48
CA GLU A 197 -9.66 0.74 7.07
C GLU A 197 -10.12 -0.64 7.58
N GLN A 198 -10.65 -0.74 8.81
CA GLN A 198 -11.16 -2.02 9.33
C GLN A 198 -12.50 -2.44 8.73
N GLN A 199 -13.35 -1.48 8.38
CA GLN A 199 -14.64 -1.76 7.74
C GLN A 199 -14.46 -2.15 6.26
N ASP A 200 -13.46 -1.59 5.59
CA ASP A 200 -13.14 -1.87 4.18
C ASP A 200 -12.49 -3.24 3.98
N SER A 201 -11.64 -3.72 4.89
CA SER A 201 -10.96 -5.02 4.75
C SER A 201 -11.92 -6.22 4.76
N SER A 202 -13.00 -6.16 5.53
CA SER A 202 -14.00 -7.23 5.55
C SER A 202 -14.95 -7.18 4.35
N SER A 203 -15.17 -6.01 3.77
CA SER A 203 -15.95 -5.86 2.54
C SER A 203 -15.14 -6.32 1.33
N PHE A 204 -13.85 -5.97 1.29
CA PHE A 204 -12.92 -6.43 0.26
C PHE A 204 -12.81 -7.96 0.21
N ALA A 205 -12.55 -8.60 1.35
CA ALA A 205 -12.47 -10.07 1.41
C ALA A 205 -13.78 -10.76 0.98
N ARG A 206 -14.94 -10.20 1.35
CA ARG A 206 -16.25 -10.71 0.92
C ARG A 206 -16.51 -10.55 -0.57
N SER A 207 -16.17 -9.38 -1.15
CA SER A 207 -16.29 -9.16 -2.59
C SER A 207 -15.44 -10.17 -3.37
N LEU A 208 -14.18 -10.40 -2.94
CA LEU A 208 -13.31 -11.41 -3.53
C LEU A 208 -13.90 -12.82 -3.41
N GLU A 209 -14.37 -13.22 -2.22
CA GLU A 209 -14.95 -14.54 -1.99
C GLU A 209 -16.17 -14.77 -2.85
N GLN A 210 -17.08 -13.79 -2.92
CA GLN A 210 -18.27 -13.87 -3.75
C GLN A 210 -17.94 -14.01 -5.24
N ALA A 211 -17.02 -13.20 -5.76
CA ALA A 211 -16.65 -13.26 -7.17
C ALA A 211 -15.92 -14.56 -7.52
N TRP A 212 -14.96 -14.99 -6.71
CA TRP A 212 -14.22 -16.22 -6.95
C TRP A 212 -15.05 -17.48 -6.71
N SER A 213 -16.17 -17.41 -5.95
CA SER A 213 -17.10 -18.53 -5.77
C SER A 213 -17.84 -18.91 -7.06
N GLU A 214 -17.85 -18.05 -8.08
CA GLU A 214 -18.34 -18.40 -9.42
C GLU A 214 -17.40 -19.39 -10.14
N TRP A 215 -16.14 -19.41 -9.74
CA TRP A 215 -15.10 -20.25 -10.35
C TRP A 215 -14.97 -21.64 -9.68
N GLY A 216 -15.22 -21.73 -8.38
CA GLY A 216 -15.19 -22.93 -7.55
C GLY A 216 -15.60 -22.62 -6.11
N GLU A 217 -15.65 -23.60 -5.22
CA GLU A 217 -15.86 -23.34 -3.79
C GLU A 217 -14.65 -22.54 -3.26
N ALA A 218 -14.91 -21.34 -2.75
CA ALA A 218 -13.87 -20.38 -2.41
C ALA A 218 -13.94 -19.97 -0.93
N ILE A 219 -12.78 -19.85 -0.30
CA ILE A 219 -12.62 -19.25 1.02
C ILE A 219 -11.54 -18.16 0.94
N THR A 220 -11.92 -16.94 1.33
CA THR A 220 -11.02 -15.78 1.31
C THR A 220 -10.59 -15.39 2.71
N VAL A 221 -9.28 -15.25 2.90
CA VAL A 221 -8.67 -14.84 4.15
C VAL A 221 -7.94 -13.51 3.94
N PRO A 222 -8.34 -12.45 4.64
CA PRO A 222 -7.65 -11.16 4.58
C PRO A 222 -6.28 -11.24 5.26
N LEU A 223 -5.28 -10.58 4.67
CA LEU A 223 -3.91 -10.50 5.17
C LEU A 223 -3.68 -9.25 6.04
N SER A 224 -4.63 -8.95 6.92
CA SER A 224 -4.60 -7.76 7.79
C SER A 224 -3.36 -7.74 8.69
N GLY A 225 -2.66 -6.61 8.76
CA GLY A 225 -1.52 -6.38 9.65
C GLY A 225 -0.13 -6.78 9.13
N MET A 226 -0.01 -7.28 7.90
CA MET A 226 1.29 -7.65 7.29
C MET A 226 1.76 -6.68 6.19
N MET A 227 0.99 -5.67 5.86
CA MET A 227 1.28 -4.78 4.72
C MET A 227 1.59 -3.35 5.16
N GLU A 228 2.50 -2.72 4.43
CA GLU A 228 2.84 -1.30 4.58
C GLU A 228 1.65 -0.41 4.17
N ASP A 229 1.63 0.82 4.64
CA ASP A 229 0.55 1.80 4.48
C ASP A 229 -0.06 1.84 3.06
N GLY A 230 -1.38 1.72 2.99
CA GLY A 230 -2.16 1.88 1.75
C GLY A 230 -2.21 0.64 0.85
N VAL A 231 -2.00 -0.56 1.39
CA VAL A 231 -2.18 -1.83 0.67
C VAL A 231 -3.12 -2.76 1.44
N GLN A 232 -4.17 -3.23 0.78
CA GLN A 232 -5.00 -4.33 1.29
C GLN A 232 -4.71 -5.59 0.48
N ALA A 233 -4.54 -6.72 1.15
CA ALA A 233 -4.33 -7.99 0.48
C ALA A 233 -5.15 -9.10 1.10
N ALA A 234 -5.46 -10.10 0.27
CA ALA A 234 -6.15 -11.30 0.69
C ALA A 234 -5.65 -12.52 -0.10
N VAL A 235 -5.79 -13.68 0.50
CA VAL A 235 -5.62 -14.97 -0.19
C VAL A 235 -6.96 -15.67 -0.27
N THR A 236 -7.30 -16.16 -1.46
CA THR A 236 -8.48 -16.99 -1.71
C THR A 236 -8.03 -18.39 -2.10
N LEU A 237 -8.44 -19.40 -1.33
CA LEU A 237 -8.28 -20.81 -1.69
C LEU A 237 -9.53 -21.26 -2.42
N ILE A 238 -9.36 -21.87 -3.57
CA ILE A 238 -10.48 -22.25 -4.45
C ILE A 238 -10.33 -23.71 -4.85
N THR A 239 -11.38 -24.52 -4.63
CA THR A 239 -11.42 -25.89 -5.12
C THR A 239 -11.70 -25.89 -6.62
N LEU A 240 -10.88 -26.60 -7.38
CA LEU A 240 -10.96 -26.66 -8.82
C LEU A 240 -10.43 -28.00 -9.31
N GLU A 241 -11.21 -28.75 -10.09
CA GLU A 241 -10.80 -30.06 -10.60
C GLU A 241 -9.56 -29.94 -11.49
N GLU A 242 -9.59 -29.03 -12.47
CA GLU A 242 -8.49 -28.82 -13.40
C GLU A 242 -8.42 -27.36 -13.90
N LEU A 243 -7.21 -26.80 -13.93
CA LEU A 243 -6.95 -25.45 -14.43
C LEU A 243 -6.80 -25.45 -15.97
N THR A 244 -7.89 -25.69 -16.67
CA THR A 244 -7.97 -25.72 -18.15
C THR A 244 -7.83 -24.31 -18.75
N LYS A 245 -7.65 -24.21 -20.08
CA LYS A 245 -7.65 -22.92 -20.79
C LYS A 245 -8.97 -22.16 -20.58
N CYS A 246 -10.11 -22.86 -20.62
CA CYS A 246 -11.43 -22.25 -20.40
C CYS A 246 -11.50 -21.65 -19.00
N LYS A 247 -11.06 -22.39 -18.00
CA LYS A 247 -11.02 -21.92 -16.61
C LYS A 247 -10.11 -20.70 -16.44
N ARG A 248 -9.01 -20.61 -17.16
CA ARG A 248 -8.14 -19.41 -17.16
C ARG A 248 -8.83 -18.18 -17.77
N GLU A 249 -9.63 -18.35 -18.84
CA GLU A 249 -10.40 -17.24 -19.42
C GLU A 249 -11.53 -16.79 -18.47
N GLU A 250 -12.23 -17.73 -17.82
CA GLU A 250 -13.20 -17.42 -16.77
C GLU A 250 -12.54 -16.60 -15.64
N ALA A 251 -11.36 -17.02 -15.15
CA ALA A 251 -10.62 -16.30 -14.12
C ALA A 251 -10.22 -14.88 -14.57
N ARG A 252 -9.82 -14.68 -15.82
CA ARG A 252 -9.52 -13.35 -16.36
C ARG A 252 -10.75 -12.46 -16.38
N TYR A 253 -11.91 -13.01 -16.73
CA TYR A 253 -13.16 -12.27 -16.72
C TYR A 253 -13.56 -11.83 -15.30
N ILE A 254 -13.47 -12.76 -14.32
CA ILE A 254 -13.73 -12.47 -12.90
C ILE A 254 -12.78 -11.37 -12.39
N ALA A 255 -11.49 -11.48 -12.67
CA ALA A 255 -10.50 -10.50 -12.29
C ALA A 255 -10.82 -9.10 -12.86
N GLN A 256 -11.14 -9.01 -14.16
CA GLN A 256 -11.53 -7.75 -14.80
C GLN A 256 -12.80 -7.14 -14.18
N SER A 257 -13.78 -7.96 -13.79
CA SER A 257 -14.98 -7.50 -13.10
C SER A 257 -14.64 -6.91 -11.73
N LEU A 258 -13.79 -7.58 -10.96
CA LEU A 258 -13.29 -7.11 -9.67
C LEU A 258 -12.46 -5.83 -9.80
N GLU A 259 -11.58 -5.76 -10.79
CA GLU A 259 -10.79 -4.55 -11.08
C GLU A 259 -11.70 -3.35 -11.38
N ALA A 260 -12.78 -3.56 -12.15
CA ALA A 260 -13.76 -2.52 -12.45
C ALA A 260 -14.56 -2.08 -11.21
N GLU A 261 -14.96 -3.04 -10.36
CA GLU A 261 -15.66 -2.76 -9.10
C GLU A 261 -14.81 -1.90 -8.16
N TRP A 262 -13.54 -2.25 -8.00
CA TRP A 262 -12.61 -1.61 -7.06
C TRP A 262 -11.80 -0.45 -7.66
N ALA A 263 -12.01 -0.10 -8.93
CA ALA A 263 -11.29 0.99 -9.63
C ALA A 263 -11.39 2.35 -8.92
N HIS A 264 -12.46 2.58 -8.16
CA HIS A 264 -12.65 3.79 -7.36
C HIS A 264 -11.72 3.88 -6.15
N ALA A 265 -11.32 2.73 -5.58
CA ALA A 265 -10.46 2.65 -4.40
C ALA A 265 -8.97 2.61 -4.75
N GLY A 266 -8.61 1.99 -5.89
CA GLY A 266 -7.22 1.87 -6.29
C GLY A 266 -7.01 0.91 -7.45
N GLN A 267 -5.80 0.39 -7.55
CA GLN A 267 -5.43 -0.64 -8.51
C GLN A 267 -5.49 -2.01 -7.84
N LEU A 268 -6.36 -2.88 -8.35
CA LEU A 268 -6.48 -4.27 -7.90
C LEU A 268 -5.71 -5.17 -8.85
N VAL A 269 -4.87 -6.05 -8.30
CA VAL A 269 -4.05 -6.99 -9.06
C VAL A 269 -4.11 -8.38 -8.43
N HIS A 270 -3.95 -9.42 -9.26
CA HIS A 270 -4.10 -10.80 -8.83
C HIS A 270 -2.96 -11.67 -9.31
N GLY A 271 -2.57 -12.64 -8.48
CA GLY A 271 -1.69 -13.73 -8.87
C GLY A 271 -2.36 -15.08 -8.58
N ILE A 272 -2.31 -16.02 -9.52
CA ILE A 272 -2.82 -17.38 -9.34
C ILE A 272 -1.65 -18.36 -9.29
N GLY A 273 -1.62 -19.17 -8.25
CA GLY A 273 -0.64 -20.25 -8.06
C GLY A 273 -0.89 -21.44 -8.98
N PRO A 274 0.05 -22.38 -9.07
CA PRO A 274 -0.13 -23.61 -9.81
C PRO A 274 -1.23 -24.47 -9.20
N GLN A 275 -1.82 -25.32 -10.04
CA GLN A 275 -2.78 -26.35 -9.63
C GLN A 275 -2.17 -27.24 -8.56
N SER A 276 -2.89 -27.43 -7.48
CA SER A 276 -2.62 -28.36 -6.39
C SER A 276 -3.50 -29.61 -6.55
N HIS A 277 -2.96 -30.78 -6.34
CA HIS A 277 -3.75 -32.04 -6.31
C HIS A 277 -4.56 -32.15 -5.00
N SER A 278 -4.05 -31.60 -3.93
CA SER A 278 -4.74 -31.43 -2.66
C SER A 278 -4.31 -30.10 -2.05
N LEU A 279 -5.26 -29.24 -1.77
CA LEU A 279 -4.99 -27.96 -1.13
C LEU A 279 -4.29 -28.18 0.22
N LEU A 280 -4.70 -29.20 1.01
CA LEU A 280 -4.14 -29.46 2.33
C LEU A 280 -2.60 -29.63 2.31
N THR A 281 -2.04 -30.22 1.28
CA THR A 281 -0.60 -30.50 1.20
C THR A 281 0.16 -29.47 0.37
N GLU A 282 -0.47 -28.84 -0.61
CA GLU A 282 0.21 -28.03 -1.62
C GLU A 282 -0.20 -26.56 -1.64
N ALA A 283 -1.27 -26.15 -0.91
CA ALA A 283 -1.69 -24.75 -0.92
C ALA A 283 -0.62 -23.76 -0.43
N PRO A 284 0.25 -24.06 0.55
CA PRO A 284 1.35 -23.15 0.90
C PRO A 284 2.27 -22.85 -0.29
N ARG A 285 2.57 -23.87 -1.11
CA ARG A 285 3.37 -23.71 -2.33
C ARG A 285 2.61 -22.93 -3.40
N SER A 286 1.34 -23.24 -3.62
CA SER A 286 0.48 -22.51 -4.56
C SER A 286 0.34 -21.04 -4.16
N TYR A 287 0.14 -20.75 -2.87
CA TYR A 287 0.07 -19.40 -2.33
C TYR A 287 1.38 -18.60 -2.53
N LEU A 288 2.52 -19.20 -2.23
CA LEU A 288 3.82 -18.55 -2.43
C LEU A 288 4.05 -18.22 -3.91
N ALA A 289 3.70 -19.14 -4.80
CA ALA A 289 3.79 -18.95 -6.24
C ALA A 289 2.80 -17.87 -6.73
N ALA A 290 1.56 -17.84 -6.20
CA ALA A 290 0.57 -16.81 -6.48
C ALA A 290 1.07 -15.41 -6.08
N ARG A 291 1.61 -15.29 -4.88
CA ARG A 291 2.21 -14.07 -4.37
C ARG A 291 3.41 -13.61 -5.20
N THR A 292 4.24 -14.56 -5.61
CA THR A 292 5.36 -14.28 -6.52
C THR A 292 4.85 -13.79 -7.87
N ALA A 293 3.86 -14.47 -8.46
CA ALA A 293 3.24 -14.04 -9.72
C ALA A 293 2.69 -12.63 -9.61
N ASN A 294 1.96 -12.34 -8.53
CA ASN A 294 1.42 -10.99 -8.29
C ASN A 294 2.51 -9.92 -8.28
N SER A 295 3.70 -10.21 -7.74
CA SER A 295 4.79 -9.25 -7.69
C SER A 295 5.26 -8.76 -9.06
N TYR A 296 5.03 -9.53 -10.13
CA TYR A 296 5.38 -9.17 -11.51
C TYR A 296 4.44 -8.12 -12.13
N ASN A 297 3.30 -7.80 -11.48
CA ASN A 297 2.51 -6.61 -11.82
C ASN A 297 3.30 -5.30 -11.61
N PHE A 298 4.46 -5.36 -10.97
CA PHE A 298 5.46 -4.30 -10.91
C PHE A 298 5.86 -3.77 -12.30
N TYR A 299 5.85 -4.63 -13.33
CA TYR A 299 6.12 -4.24 -14.70
C TYR A 299 4.84 -3.72 -15.36
N ASP A 300 4.83 -2.46 -15.80
CA ASP A 300 3.64 -1.75 -16.29
C ASP A 300 2.93 -2.43 -17.49
N PHE A 301 3.62 -3.29 -18.20
CA PHE A 301 3.06 -4.07 -19.32
C PHE A 301 2.47 -5.43 -18.90
N ARG A 302 2.55 -5.78 -17.62
CA ARG A 302 1.97 -6.99 -17.03
C ARG A 302 1.02 -6.58 -15.92
N GLN A 303 -0.17 -6.11 -16.26
CA GLN A 303 -1.15 -5.65 -15.28
C GLN A 303 -2.33 -6.61 -15.18
N GLY A 304 -2.93 -6.66 -13.99
CA GLY A 304 -4.13 -7.42 -13.70
C GLY A 304 -3.86 -8.82 -13.16
N LEU A 305 -4.33 -9.84 -13.86
CA LEU A 305 -4.22 -11.25 -13.44
C LEU A 305 -3.02 -11.95 -14.07
N LEU A 306 -2.14 -12.51 -13.22
CA LEU A 306 -0.97 -13.29 -13.63
C LEU A 306 -1.04 -14.73 -13.10
N PHE A 307 -0.75 -15.71 -13.95
CA PHE A 307 -0.60 -17.10 -13.57
C PHE A 307 0.87 -17.44 -13.34
N ALA A 308 1.17 -18.10 -12.21
CA ALA A 308 2.56 -18.40 -11.83
C ALA A 308 3.26 -19.36 -12.81
N ASP A 309 2.53 -20.26 -13.44
CA ASP A 309 3.06 -21.21 -14.42
C ASP A 309 3.21 -20.65 -15.85
N GLU A 310 2.64 -19.47 -16.12
CA GLU A 310 2.86 -18.71 -17.36
C GLU A 310 4.07 -17.77 -17.27
N LEU A 311 4.63 -17.55 -16.06
CA LEU A 311 5.79 -16.70 -15.88
C LEU A 311 7.07 -17.46 -16.24
N ILE A 312 7.77 -16.94 -17.24
CA ILE A 312 9.16 -17.34 -17.50
C ILE A 312 10.01 -16.52 -16.54
N VAL A 313 10.39 -17.15 -15.41
CA VAL A 313 11.30 -16.52 -14.44
C VAL A 313 12.71 -16.90 -14.78
N THR A 314 13.52 -15.95 -15.25
CA THR A 314 14.95 -16.17 -15.38
C THR A 314 15.59 -16.13 -13.99
N PRO A 315 16.31 -17.19 -13.58
CA PRO A 315 17.14 -17.10 -12.38
C PRO A 315 18.13 -15.97 -12.61
N GLY A 316 18.03 -14.91 -11.81
CA GLY A 316 18.95 -13.77 -11.92
C GLY A 316 20.40 -14.25 -11.80
N THR A 317 21.03 -14.42 -12.93
CA THR A 317 22.43 -14.85 -13.01
C THR A 317 23.31 -13.62 -13.00
N GLY A 318 23.84 -13.32 -11.85
CA GLY A 318 25.07 -12.57 -11.85
C GLY A 318 24.99 -11.13 -11.36
N THR A 319 26.14 -10.70 -10.91
CA THR A 319 26.49 -9.33 -10.62
C THR A 319 26.33 -8.49 -11.87
N THR A 320 25.45 -7.52 -11.81
CA THR A 320 25.30 -6.54 -12.89
C THR A 320 26.57 -5.70 -12.98
N ASP A 321 27.06 -5.54 -14.19
CA ASP A 321 28.17 -4.62 -14.43
C ASP A 321 27.66 -3.17 -14.48
N TRP A 322 27.76 -2.49 -13.34
CA TRP A 322 27.50 -1.06 -13.23
C TRP A 322 28.67 -0.18 -13.69
N GLY A 323 29.76 -0.78 -14.22
CA GLY A 323 30.97 -0.07 -14.61
C GLY A 323 30.70 1.08 -15.57
N ARG A 324 29.86 0.87 -16.60
CA ARG A 324 29.47 1.92 -17.55
C ARG A 324 28.78 3.11 -16.86
N LEU A 325 27.93 2.84 -15.84
CA LEU A 325 27.26 3.89 -15.07
C LEU A 325 28.25 4.66 -14.20
N TYR A 326 29.18 3.97 -13.53
CA TYR A 326 30.22 4.61 -12.74
C TYR A 326 31.17 5.46 -13.60
N ASP A 327 31.44 5.05 -14.84
CA ASP A 327 32.23 5.84 -15.78
C ASP A 327 31.42 7.04 -16.30
N ALA A 328 30.13 6.89 -16.57
CA ALA A 328 29.26 8.01 -16.95
C ALA A 328 29.17 9.06 -15.82
N LEU A 329 29.11 8.64 -14.55
CA LEU A 329 29.11 9.55 -13.40
C LEU A 329 30.42 10.38 -13.28
N LYS A 330 31.53 9.91 -13.85
CA LYS A 330 32.80 10.65 -13.90
C LYS A 330 32.84 11.70 -15.01
N MET A 331 31.94 11.60 -15.99
CA MET A 331 31.86 12.57 -17.10
C MET A 331 30.96 13.76 -16.68
N ASP A 332 31.08 14.87 -17.41
CA ASP A 332 30.28 16.07 -17.15
C ASP A 332 29.03 16.09 -18.07
N ASP A 333 28.31 14.95 -18.12
CA ASP A 333 27.13 14.75 -18.95
C ASP A 333 26.05 14.02 -18.16
N ALA A 334 25.08 14.79 -17.62
CA ALA A 334 23.97 14.25 -16.86
C ALA A 334 22.99 13.42 -17.72
N ALA A 335 22.88 13.71 -19.02
CA ALA A 335 21.99 12.96 -19.91
C ALA A 335 22.54 11.54 -20.14
N LEU A 336 23.86 11.42 -20.32
CA LEU A 336 24.53 10.13 -20.45
C LEU A 336 24.31 9.24 -19.21
N VAL A 337 24.34 9.81 -18.01
CA VAL A 337 24.09 9.06 -16.76
C VAL A 337 22.69 8.46 -16.77
N GLN A 338 21.68 9.24 -17.18
CA GLN A 338 20.30 8.77 -17.25
C GLN A 338 20.11 7.70 -18.33
N GLU A 339 20.71 7.88 -19.51
CA GLU A 339 20.64 6.93 -20.61
C GLU A 339 21.26 5.58 -20.22
N VAL A 340 22.48 5.59 -19.67
CA VAL A 340 23.18 4.38 -19.24
C VAL A 340 22.44 3.70 -18.09
N CYS A 341 21.87 4.46 -17.15
CA CYS A 341 21.04 3.89 -16.10
C CYS A 341 19.81 3.18 -16.68
N ALA A 342 19.09 3.83 -17.59
CA ALA A 342 17.91 3.26 -18.23
C ALA A 342 18.22 1.98 -19.00
N GLU A 343 19.31 1.98 -19.81
CA GLU A 343 19.77 0.78 -20.51
C GLU A 343 20.12 -0.36 -19.55
N THR A 344 20.89 -0.07 -18.50
CA THR A 344 21.35 -1.10 -17.55
C THR A 344 20.18 -1.69 -16.77
N VAL A 345 19.27 -0.86 -16.28
CA VAL A 345 18.08 -1.33 -15.55
C VAL A 345 17.12 -2.09 -16.48
N TYR A 346 16.99 -1.67 -17.74
CA TYR A 346 16.20 -2.39 -18.74
C TYR A 346 16.78 -3.77 -19.04
N GLN A 347 18.10 -3.89 -19.20
CA GLN A 347 18.78 -5.18 -19.38
C GLN A 347 18.62 -6.08 -18.17
N LEU A 348 18.72 -5.53 -16.94
CA LEU A 348 18.44 -6.25 -15.68
C LEU A 348 17.02 -6.74 -15.58
N ALA A 349 16.06 -5.95 -16.03
CA ALA A 349 14.65 -6.32 -16.02
C ALA A 349 14.34 -7.50 -16.98
N ASP A 350 15.24 -7.79 -17.93
CA ASP A 350 15.14 -8.89 -18.89
C ASP A 350 13.74 -8.99 -19.52
N ALA A 351 13.30 -7.89 -20.12
CA ALA A 351 11.94 -7.74 -20.66
C ALA A 351 10.83 -8.10 -19.64
N GLY A 352 11.08 -7.87 -18.35
CA GLY A 352 10.13 -8.18 -17.25
C GLY A 352 10.13 -9.64 -16.82
N GLN A 353 11.15 -10.41 -17.13
CA GLN A 353 11.33 -11.79 -16.68
C GLN A 353 12.13 -11.89 -15.37
N ALA A 354 12.95 -10.87 -15.08
CA ALA A 354 13.69 -10.80 -13.82
C ALA A 354 12.76 -10.53 -12.63
N SER A 355 13.08 -11.12 -11.47
CA SER A 355 12.33 -10.86 -10.23
C SER A 355 12.38 -9.38 -9.88
N PRO A 356 11.23 -8.71 -9.66
CA PRO A 356 11.19 -7.31 -9.22
C PRO A 356 11.97 -7.06 -7.93
N MET A 357 11.99 -8.04 -7.03
CA MET A 357 12.75 -7.98 -5.77
C MET A 357 14.26 -7.89 -6.06
N LEU A 358 14.77 -8.75 -6.94
CA LEU A 358 16.16 -8.76 -7.33
C LEU A 358 16.55 -7.42 -8.01
N LEU A 359 15.70 -6.91 -8.89
CA LEU A 359 15.93 -5.63 -9.56
C LEU A 359 16.06 -4.48 -8.55
N LYS A 360 15.15 -4.40 -7.59
CA LYS A 360 15.19 -3.42 -6.50
C LYS A 360 16.44 -3.56 -5.64
N GLU A 361 16.83 -4.78 -5.33
CA GLU A 361 18.04 -5.07 -4.54
C GLU A 361 19.31 -4.61 -5.26
N GLN A 362 19.46 -4.94 -6.55
CA GLN A 362 20.59 -4.51 -7.37
C GLN A 362 20.66 -2.98 -7.49
N ALA A 363 19.53 -2.33 -7.71
CA ALA A 363 19.43 -0.87 -7.74
C ALA A 363 19.82 -0.23 -6.40
N SER A 364 19.40 -0.82 -5.28
CA SER A 364 19.76 -0.36 -3.94
C SER A 364 21.26 -0.50 -3.67
N LEU A 365 21.83 -1.65 -4.01
CA LEU A 365 23.28 -1.90 -3.86
C LEU A 365 24.11 -0.93 -4.69
N MET A 366 23.69 -0.63 -5.92
CA MET A 366 24.34 0.35 -6.78
C MET A 366 24.39 1.74 -6.15
N LEU A 367 23.29 2.25 -5.60
CA LEU A 367 23.27 3.55 -4.91
C LEU A 367 24.16 3.59 -3.67
N LEU A 368 24.17 2.50 -2.87
CA LEU A 368 25.03 2.38 -1.70
C LEU A 368 26.51 2.33 -2.09
N GLN A 369 26.84 1.68 -3.21
CA GLN A 369 28.20 1.65 -3.74
C GLN A 369 28.65 3.05 -4.21
N ILE A 370 27.81 3.78 -4.96
CA ILE A 370 28.09 5.18 -5.35
C ILE A 370 28.38 6.05 -4.11
N ARG A 371 27.57 5.91 -3.05
CA ARG A 371 27.79 6.62 -1.80
C ARG A 371 29.12 6.26 -1.16
N SER A 372 29.45 4.96 -1.09
CA SER A 372 30.69 4.46 -0.48
C SER A 372 31.92 4.96 -1.22
N ASP A 373 31.92 4.88 -2.55
CA ASP A 373 33.06 5.23 -3.40
C ASP A 373 33.35 6.73 -3.43
N HIS A 374 32.34 7.54 -3.11
CA HIS A 374 32.41 9.00 -3.16
C HIS A 374 32.13 9.68 -1.80
N GLN A 375 32.26 8.95 -0.67
CA GLN A 375 31.93 9.45 0.65
C GLN A 375 32.71 10.73 1.07
N ASP A 376 33.94 10.89 0.56
CA ASP A 376 34.81 12.04 0.84
C ASP A 376 34.44 13.28 0.01
N ILE A 377 33.66 13.10 -1.05
CA ILE A 377 33.30 14.14 -2.02
C ILE A 377 31.84 14.58 -1.84
N LEU A 378 30.96 13.62 -1.57
CA LEU A 378 29.54 13.90 -1.39
C LEU A 378 29.27 14.62 -0.08
N ASP A 379 28.47 15.67 -0.14
CA ASP A 379 27.99 16.34 1.06
C ASP A 379 27.08 15.41 1.89
N LYS A 380 26.95 15.72 3.19
CA LYS A 380 26.17 14.90 4.13
C LYS A 380 24.71 14.71 3.69
N LYS A 381 24.11 15.73 3.08
CA LYS A 381 22.70 15.70 2.62
C LYS A 381 22.53 14.74 1.46
N THR A 382 23.37 14.84 0.43
CA THR A 382 23.33 13.94 -0.74
C THR A 382 23.64 12.50 -0.33
N GLY A 383 24.65 12.29 0.53
CA GLY A 383 24.97 10.97 1.07
C GLY A 383 23.83 10.32 1.84
N GLN A 384 23.09 11.10 2.66
CA GLN A 384 21.91 10.62 3.37
C GLN A 384 20.76 10.31 2.40
N MET A 385 20.49 11.18 1.44
CA MET A 385 19.46 10.98 0.42
C MET A 385 19.68 9.70 -0.38
N LEU A 386 20.93 9.40 -0.79
CA LEU A 386 21.26 8.14 -1.47
C LEU A 386 20.96 6.93 -0.59
N THR A 387 21.27 7.01 0.71
CA THR A 387 20.97 5.92 1.67
C THR A 387 19.48 5.72 1.83
N ASP A 388 18.73 6.79 2.07
CA ASP A 388 17.27 6.72 2.26
C ASP A 388 16.58 6.20 0.99
N THR A 389 17.04 6.64 -0.19
CA THR A 389 16.56 6.13 -1.46
C THR A 389 16.83 4.62 -1.59
N ALA A 390 18.03 4.16 -1.31
CA ALA A 390 18.41 2.76 -1.42
C ALA A 390 17.69 1.86 -0.40
N THR A 391 17.56 2.29 0.85
CA THR A 391 17.06 1.45 1.94
C THR A 391 15.55 1.48 2.12
N MET A 392 14.91 2.60 1.81
CA MET A 392 13.48 2.80 2.02
C MET A 392 12.72 3.00 0.71
N LEU A 393 13.07 4.02 -0.09
CA LEU A 393 12.26 4.44 -1.23
C LEU A 393 12.22 3.42 -2.38
N ILE A 394 13.34 2.75 -2.68
CA ILE A 394 13.38 1.72 -3.73
C ILE A 394 12.57 0.49 -3.32
N ARG A 395 12.64 0.09 -2.06
CA ARG A 395 11.89 -1.08 -1.57
C ARG A 395 10.39 -0.86 -1.65
N SER A 396 9.92 0.34 -1.36
CA SER A 396 8.50 0.71 -1.41
C SER A 396 7.96 0.93 -2.84
N CYS A 397 8.79 0.96 -3.88
CA CYS A 397 8.32 1.13 -5.26
C CYS A 397 7.33 0.05 -5.67
N ARG A 398 6.19 0.46 -6.20
CA ARG A 398 5.11 -0.45 -6.64
C ARG A 398 5.15 -0.72 -8.15
N SER A 399 5.81 0.15 -8.92
CA SER A 399 5.96 -0.01 -10.37
C SER A 399 7.40 0.22 -10.84
N TYR A 400 7.70 -0.31 -12.02
CA TYR A 400 8.97 -0.09 -12.71
C TYR A 400 9.20 1.40 -12.99
N GLN A 401 8.15 2.12 -13.39
CA GLN A 401 8.24 3.55 -13.66
C GLN A 401 8.57 4.36 -12.40
N GLU A 402 7.99 3.99 -11.26
CA GLU A 402 8.31 4.60 -9.97
C GLU A 402 9.77 4.38 -9.58
N LEU A 403 10.27 3.13 -9.73
CA LEU A 403 11.67 2.79 -9.52
C LEU A 403 12.60 3.66 -10.38
N MET A 404 12.32 3.75 -11.68
CA MET A 404 13.12 4.56 -12.61
C MET A 404 13.10 6.04 -12.25
N THR A 405 11.96 6.56 -11.83
CA THR A 405 11.83 7.97 -11.39
C THR A 405 12.71 8.26 -10.18
N LYS A 406 12.68 7.39 -9.15
CA LYS A 406 13.49 7.53 -7.93
C LYS A 406 14.98 7.36 -8.21
N LEU A 407 15.36 6.39 -9.05
CA LEU A 407 16.74 6.20 -9.47
C LEU A 407 17.28 7.40 -10.23
N ASN A 408 16.56 7.88 -11.23
CA ASN A 408 16.98 9.03 -12.03
C ASN A 408 17.14 10.29 -11.17
N HIS A 409 16.23 10.49 -10.19
CA HIS A 409 16.38 11.60 -9.25
C HIS A 409 17.65 11.45 -8.41
N ALA A 410 17.88 10.29 -7.81
CA ALA A 410 19.03 10.04 -6.95
C ALA A 410 20.37 10.17 -7.71
N LEU A 411 20.45 9.63 -8.93
CA LEU A 411 21.63 9.71 -9.78
C LEU A 411 21.90 11.14 -10.27
N ARG A 412 20.86 11.92 -10.56
CA ARG A 412 21.01 13.32 -10.95
C ARG A 412 21.59 14.17 -9.82
N GLU A 413 21.07 13.99 -8.60
CA GLU A 413 21.58 14.71 -7.42
C GLU A 413 23.02 14.30 -7.09
N ALA A 414 23.33 13.00 -7.17
CA ALA A 414 24.71 12.51 -6.99
C ALA A 414 25.65 13.10 -8.05
N HIS A 415 25.28 13.06 -9.33
CA HIS A 415 26.06 13.62 -10.42
C HIS A 415 26.30 15.13 -10.25
N LEU A 416 25.26 15.89 -9.86
CA LEU A 416 25.39 17.34 -9.59
C LEU A 416 26.40 17.62 -8.46
N ALA A 417 26.30 16.88 -7.34
CA ALA A 417 27.23 17.05 -6.22
C ALA A 417 28.68 16.73 -6.61
N LEU A 418 28.87 15.65 -7.39
CA LEU A 418 30.20 15.26 -7.90
C LEU A 418 30.76 16.28 -8.90
N SER A 419 29.92 16.87 -9.75
CA SER A 419 30.33 17.90 -10.74
C SER A 419 30.74 19.19 -10.04
N LEU A 420 29.97 19.64 -9.04
CA LEU A 420 30.30 20.84 -8.25
C LEU A 420 31.62 20.66 -7.51
N SER A 421 31.83 19.53 -6.84
CA SER A 421 33.09 19.25 -6.14
C SER A 421 34.29 19.22 -7.08
N ARG A 422 34.14 18.65 -8.28
CA ARG A 422 35.18 18.71 -9.33
C ARG A 422 35.47 20.13 -9.80
N GLN A 423 34.44 21.00 -9.86
CA GLN A 423 34.62 22.39 -10.23
C GLN A 423 35.43 23.14 -9.16
N ASP A 424 35.07 22.98 -7.88
CA ASP A 424 35.77 23.61 -6.75
C ASP A 424 37.23 23.12 -6.65
N GLN A 425 37.45 21.82 -6.76
CA GLN A 425 38.82 21.24 -6.80
C GLN A 425 39.61 21.76 -8.00
N GLY A 426 38.97 21.87 -9.16
CA GLY A 426 39.58 22.41 -10.36
C GLY A 426 40.04 23.86 -10.19
N GLU A 427 39.26 24.72 -9.51
CA GLU A 427 39.64 26.12 -9.24
C GLU A 427 40.82 26.21 -8.26
N VAL A 428 40.81 25.40 -7.19
CA VAL A 428 41.92 25.33 -6.23
C VAL A 428 43.21 24.89 -6.93
N VAL A 429 43.16 23.81 -7.68
CA VAL A 429 44.31 23.28 -8.42
C VAL A 429 44.86 24.30 -9.45
N ILE A 430 43.98 25.03 -10.15
CA ILE A 430 44.41 26.08 -11.07
C ILE A 430 45.09 27.23 -10.31
N ALA A 431 44.53 27.66 -9.20
CA ALA A 431 45.15 28.70 -8.37
C ALA A 431 46.54 28.27 -7.87
N GLU A 432 46.66 27.04 -7.38
CA GLU A 432 47.94 26.44 -6.97
C GLU A 432 48.90 26.30 -8.14
N CYS A 433 48.45 25.87 -9.33
CA CYS A 433 49.27 25.80 -10.53
C CYS A 433 49.79 27.18 -10.96
N LEU A 434 48.96 28.20 -10.96
CA LEU A 434 49.40 29.58 -11.24
C LEU A 434 50.40 30.07 -10.22
N GLY A 435 50.23 29.77 -8.94
CA GLY A 435 51.21 30.04 -7.88
C GLY A 435 52.53 29.28 -8.09
N TRP A 436 52.43 28.01 -8.46
CA TRP A 436 53.60 27.17 -8.78
C TRP A 436 54.40 27.71 -9.97
N ILE A 437 53.74 28.14 -11.04
CA ILE A 437 54.39 28.80 -12.21
C ILE A 437 55.13 30.04 -11.74
N GLN A 438 54.56 30.87 -10.81
CA GLN A 438 55.21 32.07 -10.32
C GLN A 438 56.48 31.76 -9.48
N GLY A 439 56.45 30.68 -8.70
CA GLY A 439 57.59 30.27 -7.86
C GLY A 439 58.75 29.64 -8.65
N HIS A 440 58.45 29.03 -9.82
CA HIS A 440 59.42 28.22 -10.54
C HIS A 440 59.77 28.79 -11.94
N THR A 441 59.67 30.13 -12.14
CA THR A 441 59.83 30.83 -13.41
C THR A 441 61.15 30.55 -14.12
N LYS A 442 62.22 30.21 -13.38
CA LYS A 442 63.57 29.90 -13.93
C LYS A 442 63.69 28.52 -14.50
N GLU A 443 62.81 27.61 -14.08
CA GLU A 443 62.88 26.22 -14.48
C GLU A 443 62.26 25.96 -15.86
N ASN A 444 62.53 24.77 -16.39
CA ASN A 444 61.87 24.32 -17.63
C ASN A 444 60.45 23.86 -17.28
N LEU A 445 59.49 24.78 -17.37
CA LEU A 445 58.09 24.52 -17.12
C LEU A 445 57.40 24.00 -18.39
N THR A 446 57.07 22.70 -18.39
CA THR A 446 56.26 22.08 -19.44
C THR A 446 54.92 21.65 -18.89
N LEU A 447 53.92 21.46 -19.75
CA LEU A 447 52.60 21.00 -19.38
C LEU A 447 52.66 19.61 -18.71
N GLU A 448 53.50 18.71 -19.26
CA GLU A 448 53.71 17.35 -18.79
C GLU A 448 54.21 17.35 -17.33
N ARG A 449 55.21 18.19 -17.07
CA ARG A 449 55.80 18.36 -15.73
C ARG A 449 54.83 18.95 -14.73
N ALA A 450 54.00 19.89 -15.16
CA ALA A 450 52.93 20.45 -14.34
C ALA A 450 51.83 19.39 -14.05
N ALA A 451 51.40 18.67 -15.09
CA ALA A 451 50.42 17.60 -14.96
C ALA A 451 50.91 16.50 -14.00
N GLU A 452 52.16 16.09 -14.08
CA GLU A 452 52.79 15.14 -13.16
C GLU A 452 52.82 15.67 -11.72
N HIS A 453 53.22 16.93 -11.53
CA HIS A 453 53.27 17.58 -10.20
C HIS A 453 51.91 17.64 -9.51
N PHE A 454 50.85 17.90 -10.28
CA PHE A 454 49.48 17.97 -9.77
C PHE A 454 48.71 16.65 -9.92
N HIS A 455 49.37 15.57 -10.29
CA HIS A 455 48.80 14.20 -10.44
C HIS A 455 47.66 14.11 -11.47
N PHE A 456 47.74 14.87 -12.56
CA PHE A 456 46.80 14.83 -13.67
C PHE A 456 47.35 14.23 -14.94
N ASN A 457 46.45 13.70 -15.78
CA ASN A 457 46.82 13.38 -17.17
C ASN A 457 47.06 14.69 -17.94
N PRO A 458 48.16 14.78 -18.76
CA PRO A 458 48.50 16.01 -19.48
C PRO A 458 47.38 16.54 -20.38
N SER A 459 46.67 15.67 -21.09
CA SER A 459 45.57 16.08 -21.99
C SER A 459 44.41 16.69 -21.21
N TYR A 460 44.01 16.06 -20.10
CA TYR A 460 42.96 16.59 -19.22
C TYR A 460 43.38 17.92 -18.58
N PHE A 461 44.60 17.99 -18.06
CA PHE A 461 45.13 19.19 -17.42
C PHE A 461 45.21 20.39 -18.35
N SER A 462 45.61 20.15 -19.62
CA SER A 462 45.58 21.17 -20.67
C SER A 462 44.19 21.73 -20.92
N THR A 463 43.21 20.84 -21.04
CA THR A 463 41.79 21.22 -21.23
C THR A 463 41.25 21.98 -20.03
N LEU A 464 41.52 21.51 -18.80
CA LEU A 464 41.10 22.11 -17.54
C LEU A 464 41.63 23.57 -17.43
N ILE A 465 42.92 23.79 -17.62
CA ILE A 465 43.52 25.12 -17.54
C ILE A 465 42.89 26.05 -18.60
N LYS A 466 42.79 25.59 -19.85
CA LYS A 466 42.27 26.42 -20.94
C LYS A 466 40.79 26.75 -20.77
N SER A 467 39.96 25.81 -20.35
CA SER A 467 38.52 26.03 -20.11
C SER A 467 38.25 27.00 -18.98
N ARG A 468 39.03 26.93 -17.91
CA ARG A 468 38.81 27.77 -16.69
C ARG A 468 39.47 29.14 -16.77
N THR A 469 40.62 29.27 -17.43
CA THR A 469 41.40 30.54 -17.50
C THR A 469 41.31 31.25 -18.83
N GLY A 470 40.78 30.58 -19.88
CA GLY A 470 40.77 31.08 -21.24
C GLY A 470 42.16 31.04 -21.92
N LYS A 471 43.24 30.59 -21.22
CA LYS A 471 44.63 30.58 -21.72
C LYS A 471 45.25 29.20 -21.59
N THR A 472 46.14 28.88 -22.48
CA THR A 472 46.94 27.64 -22.40
C THR A 472 47.98 27.75 -21.27
N PHE A 473 48.47 26.62 -20.75
CA PHE A 473 49.57 26.56 -19.80
C PHE A 473 50.81 27.37 -20.27
N SER A 474 51.20 27.19 -21.50
CA SER A 474 52.35 27.91 -22.10
C SER A 474 52.14 29.42 -22.17
N GLU A 475 50.91 29.89 -22.36
CA GLU A 475 50.56 31.32 -22.31
C GLU A 475 50.66 31.88 -20.89
N HIS A 476 50.24 31.12 -19.87
CA HIS A 476 50.42 31.49 -18.48
C HIS A 476 51.88 31.57 -18.07
N VAL A 477 52.71 30.59 -18.43
CA VAL A 477 54.15 30.61 -18.19
C VAL A 477 54.79 31.82 -18.86
N THR A 478 54.42 32.07 -20.13
CA THR A 478 54.94 33.25 -20.87
C THR A 478 54.55 34.55 -20.22
N ALA A 479 53.28 34.71 -19.78
CA ALA A 479 52.82 35.92 -19.12
C ALA A 479 53.59 36.22 -17.82
N VAL A 480 53.79 35.17 -16.99
CA VAL A 480 54.53 35.31 -15.72
C VAL A 480 55.99 35.69 -15.96
N ARG A 481 56.63 35.03 -16.95
CA ARG A 481 58.00 35.33 -17.36
C ARG A 481 58.17 36.77 -17.89
N MET A 482 57.21 37.26 -18.69
CA MET A 482 57.18 38.62 -19.20
C MET A 482 56.97 39.67 -18.10
N LYS A 483 56.12 39.38 -17.10
CA LYS A 483 55.96 40.21 -15.93
C LYS A 483 57.26 40.31 -15.16
N ARG A 484 57.93 39.20 -14.89
CA ARG A 484 59.21 39.14 -14.20
C ARG A 484 60.31 39.86 -14.97
N ALA A 485 60.37 39.72 -16.30
CA ALA A 485 61.30 40.44 -17.15
C ALA A 485 61.14 41.95 -17.04
N LYS A 486 59.90 42.45 -16.99
CA LYS A 486 59.60 43.88 -16.81
C LYS A 486 60.09 44.41 -15.45
N GLU A 487 59.93 43.63 -14.36
CA GLU A 487 60.44 43.98 -13.04
C GLU A 487 61.97 44.08 -13.01
N LEU A 488 62.64 43.08 -13.60
CA LEU A 488 64.11 43.06 -13.67
C LEU A 488 64.68 44.17 -14.57
N LEU A 489 64.01 44.51 -15.67
CA LEU A 489 64.39 45.64 -16.53
C LEU A 489 64.25 46.99 -15.78
N ALA A 490 63.25 47.12 -14.92
CA ALA A 490 63.04 48.32 -14.09
C ALA A 490 64.07 48.48 -12.95
N ALA A 491 64.67 47.36 -12.49
CA ALA A 491 65.69 47.38 -11.43
C ALA A 491 67.09 47.82 -11.94
N GLU A 492 67.29 47.95 -13.24
CA GLU A 492 68.50 48.46 -13.97
C GLU A 492 69.83 47.74 -13.65
N ARG A 493 69.85 46.74 -12.79
CA ARG A 493 71.04 46.03 -12.29
C ARG A 493 71.55 44.92 -13.20
N PHE A 494 70.69 44.44 -14.13
CA PHE A 494 70.99 43.28 -14.95
C PHE A 494 71.13 43.64 -16.42
N ARG A 495 71.98 42.89 -17.12
CA ARG A 495 72.06 42.96 -18.60
C ARG A 495 70.91 42.09 -19.22
N VAL A 496 70.55 42.38 -20.48
CA VAL A 496 69.43 41.74 -21.15
C VAL A 496 69.61 40.22 -21.24
N TYR A 497 70.81 39.71 -21.41
CA TYR A 497 71.06 38.27 -21.43
C TYR A 497 70.86 37.63 -20.02
N GLU A 498 71.25 38.33 -18.92
CA GLU A 498 71.06 37.86 -17.57
C GLU A 498 69.57 37.83 -17.21
N ILE A 499 68.81 38.85 -17.63
CA ILE A 499 67.36 38.90 -17.48
C ILE A 499 66.69 37.74 -18.22
N SER A 500 67.18 37.42 -19.45
CA SER A 500 66.71 36.26 -20.22
C SER A 500 66.82 34.97 -19.41
N LEU A 501 67.99 34.73 -18.83
CA LEU A 501 68.29 33.55 -18.02
C LEU A 501 67.44 33.54 -16.71
N GLU A 502 67.37 34.68 -16.02
CA GLU A 502 66.61 34.82 -14.80
C GLU A 502 65.08 34.66 -15.01
N CYS A 503 64.59 34.83 -16.23
CA CYS A 503 63.22 34.57 -16.64
C CYS A 503 63.03 33.17 -17.24
N GLY A 504 64.02 32.27 -17.21
CA GLY A 504 63.91 30.89 -17.68
C GLY A 504 63.97 30.73 -19.20
N PHE A 505 64.52 31.68 -19.94
CA PHE A 505 64.75 31.54 -21.38
C PHE A 505 66.21 31.14 -21.65
N GLN A 506 66.42 30.04 -22.28
CA GLN A 506 67.76 29.56 -22.68
C GLN A 506 68.37 30.31 -23.87
N ASP A 507 67.51 30.87 -24.73
CA ASP A 507 67.96 31.67 -25.91
C ASP A 507 67.50 33.13 -25.75
N THR A 508 68.49 34.03 -25.62
CA THR A 508 68.26 35.46 -25.51
C THR A 508 67.63 36.09 -26.76
N LYS A 509 67.88 35.54 -27.93
CA LYS A 509 67.26 36.02 -29.18
C LYS A 509 65.78 35.69 -29.22
N TYR A 510 65.43 34.49 -28.75
CA TYR A 510 64.01 34.06 -28.56
C TYR A 510 63.33 34.92 -27.53
N PHE A 511 63.91 35.13 -26.36
CA PHE A 511 63.43 36.05 -25.35
C PHE A 511 63.14 37.45 -25.94
N CYS A 512 64.06 38.05 -26.67
CA CYS A 512 63.84 39.38 -27.23
C CYS A 512 62.64 39.43 -28.19
N ARG A 513 62.42 38.36 -28.97
CA ARG A 513 61.28 38.23 -29.89
C ARG A 513 59.98 38.13 -29.14
N VAL A 514 59.90 37.28 -28.09
CA VAL A 514 58.73 37.09 -27.28
C VAL A 514 58.39 38.37 -26.50
N PHE A 515 59.39 39.04 -25.91
CA PHE A 515 59.20 40.28 -25.20
C PHE A 515 58.68 41.41 -26.11
N LYS A 516 59.24 41.52 -27.33
CA LYS A 516 58.74 42.49 -28.31
C LYS A 516 57.32 42.19 -28.76
N LYS A 517 56.96 40.91 -28.95
CA LYS A 517 55.62 40.49 -29.31
C LYS A 517 54.62 40.82 -28.17
N TYR A 518 55.04 40.66 -26.92
CA TYR A 518 54.17 40.83 -25.74
C TYR A 518 54.00 42.29 -25.32
N HIS A 519 55.08 43.11 -25.41
CA HIS A 519 55.13 44.50 -24.95
C HIS A 519 55.25 45.54 -26.07
N GLY A 520 55.23 45.13 -27.31
CA GLY A 520 55.31 46.03 -28.48
C GLY A 520 56.71 46.57 -28.80
N MET A 521 57.70 46.47 -27.88
CA MET A 521 59.07 47.01 -28.07
C MET A 521 60.14 46.04 -27.54
N SER A 522 61.38 46.19 -27.99
CA SER A 522 62.47 45.32 -27.52
C SER A 522 62.83 45.58 -26.05
N PRO A 523 63.40 44.59 -25.31
CA PRO A 523 63.87 44.79 -23.95
C PRO A 523 64.85 45.96 -23.79
N LYS A 524 65.72 46.17 -24.75
CA LYS A 524 66.67 47.28 -24.75
C LYS A 524 65.98 48.63 -24.90
N ALA A 525 65.01 48.75 -25.81
CA ALA A 525 64.20 49.93 -25.99
C ALA A 525 63.35 50.23 -24.71
N TYR A 526 62.75 49.19 -24.12
CA TYR A 526 61.99 49.30 -22.91
C TYR A 526 62.82 49.82 -21.71
N LYS A 527 64.06 49.30 -21.56
CA LYS A 527 65.02 49.79 -20.53
C LYS A 527 65.37 51.26 -20.72
N HIS A 528 65.59 51.69 -21.99
CA HIS A 528 65.91 53.09 -22.31
C HIS A 528 64.74 54.03 -21.98
N VAL A 529 63.52 53.69 -22.30
CA VAL A 529 62.33 54.46 -21.97
C VAL A 529 62.16 54.61 -20.44
N LEU A 530 62.41 53.54 -19.66
CA LEU A 530 62.35 53.58 -18.21
C LEU A 530 63.41 54.50 -17.59
N SER A 531 64.65 54.48 -18.14
CA SER A 531 65.76 55.35 -17.69
C SER A 531 65.49 56.82 -17.99
N GLN A 532 64.85 57.14 -19.10
CA GLN A 532 64.44 58.52 -19.41
C GLN A 532 63.36 59.01 -18.47
N ARG A 533 62.31 58.23 -18.22
CA ARG A 533 61.24 58.59 -17.27
C ARG A 533 61.71 58.84 -15.82
N LYS A 534 62.76 58.13 -15.38
CA LYS A 534 63.37 58.34 -14.06
C LYS A 534 64.26 59.61 -13.97
N ARG A 535 64.74 60.11 -15.14
CA ARG A 535 65.50 61.41 -15.16
C ARG A 535 64.59 62.63 -15.23
N GLU A 536 63.34 62.42 -15.69
CA GLU A 536 62.31 63.47 -15.78
C GLU A 536 61.42 63.60 -14.55
N ALA A 537 61.43 62.59 -13.65
CA ALA A 537 60.75 62.54 -12.36
C ALA A 537 61.72 62.86 -11.20
#